data_7fc9fbed74a46c27d332450e588de75d
#
_entry.id   7fc9fbed74a46c27d332450e588de75d
#
_cell.length_a   1.000
_cell.length_b   1.000
_cell.length_c   1.000
_cell.angle_alpha   90.00
_cell.angle_beta   90.00
_cell.angle_gamma   90.00
#
_symmetry.space_group_name_H-M   'P 1'
#
loop_
_entity.id
_entity.type
_entity.pdbx_description
1 polymer ?
#
loop_
_entity_poly.entity_id
_entity_poly.type
_entity_poly.pdbx_seq_one_letter_code
_entity_poly.pdbx_strand_id
1 'polypeptide(L)'
;IANSWNGVLISLTAHASGTTLASQLLGETAAHEMGHQLGLFHTTESGGTVFDILTDTAECLNSTKDFDRNGKMSAEECEGYGAQNVMFWRPWTPASRSAGKKQETLSSHQQQVLKYSPIAK
;
A
#
# COMPACT_ATOMS: atom_id res chain seq x y z
N ILE A 1 21.39 10.07 -19.28
CA ILE A 1 21.61 9.38 -17.99
C ILE A 1 21.75 7.90 -18.26
N ALA A 2 22.94 7.42 -18.08
CA ALA A 2 23.29 6.08 -18.48
C ALA A 2 22.74 4.97 -17.57
N ASN A 3 22.21 5.26 -16.38
CA ASN A 3 21.90 4.25 -15.38
C ASN A 3 20.57 4.52 -14.69
N SER A 4 19.46 4.39 -15.41
CA SER A 4 18.18 4.22 -14.76
C SER A 4 17.97 2.74 -14.44
N TRP A 5 18.00 2.41 -13.17
CA TRP A 5 17.64 1.09 -12.68
C TRP A 5 16.12 1.00 -12.63
N ASN A 6 15.54 0.18 -13.48
CA ASN A 6 14.13 -0.16 -13.43
C ASN A 6 13.98 -1.39 -12.55
N GLY A 7 13.42 -1.22 -11.37
CA GLY A 7 13.22 -2.34 -10.45
C GLY A 7 12.77 -1.89 -9.08
N VAL A 8 12.43 -2.87 -8.26
CA VAL A 8 11.98 -2.69 -6.88
C VAL A 8 13.06 -3.21 -5.94
N LEU A 9 13.41 -2.42 -4.94
CA LEU A 9 14.34 -2.80 -3.88
C LEU A 9 13.60 -2.90 -2.55
N ILE A 10 13.69 -4.06 -1.89
CA ILE A 10 13.00 -4.32 -0.62
C ILE A 10 14.01 -4.77 0.43
N SER A 11 13.93 -4.17 1.62
CA SER A 11 14.77 -4.57 2.76
C SER A 11 14.25 -5.87 3.38
N LEU A 12 15.02 -6.94 3.31
CA LEU A 12 14.67 -8.20 3.98
C LEU A 12 14.70 -8.06 5.51
N THR A 13 15.61 -7.28 6.05
CA THR A 13 15.72 -7.07 7.51
C THR A 13 14.49 -6.37 8.09
N ALA A 14 13.87 -5.46 7.33
CA ALA A 14 12.63 -4.81 7.73
C ALA A 14 11.42 -5.77 7.73
N HIS A 15 11.55 -6.93 7.11
CA HIS A 15 10.49 -7.94 6.95
C HIS A 15 10.82 -9.25 7.69
N ALA A 16 11.75 -9.21 8.64
CA ALA A 16 12.16 -10.37 9.40
C ALA A 16 12.10 -10.11 10.91
N SER A 17 11.85 -11.15 11.68
CA SER A 17 12.01 -11.17 13.11
C SER A 17 13.07 -12.25 13.44
N GLY A 18 14.26 -11.84 13.82
CA GLY A 18 15.41 -12.73 13.93
C GLY A 18 15.74 -13.37 12.56
N THR A 19 15.68 -14.70 12.48
CA THR A 19 15.92 -15.46 11.23
C THR A 19 14.62 -15.81 10.48
N THR A 20 13.45 -15.41 11.00
CA THR A 20 12.16 -15.73 10.38
C THR A 20 11.65 -14.61 9.52
N LEU A 21 11.44 -14.86 8.24
CA LEU A 21 10.87 -13.91 7.30
C LEU A 21 9.34 -13.84 7.45
N ALA A 22 8.80 -12.62 7.51
CA ALA A 22 7.37 -12.37 7.39
C ALA A 22 6.97 -12.38 5.91
N SER A 23 6.83 -13.58 5.33
CA SER A 23 6.65 -13.78 3.89
C SER A 23 5.40 -13.09 3.33
N GLN A 24 4.30 -13.09 4.07
CA GLN A 24 3.08 -12.37 3.67
C GLN A 24 3.33 -10.87 3.57
N LEU A 25 3.93 -10.26 4.60
CA LEU A 25 4.25 -8.83 4.57
C LEU A 25 5.25 -8.48 3.47
N LEU A 26 6.24 -9.34 3.27
CA LEU A 26 7.22 -9.16 2.20
C LEU A 26 6.54 -9.17 0.82
N GLY A 27 5.61 -10.09 0.61
CA GLY A 27 4.81 -10.17 -0.62
C GLY A 27 3.92 -8.94 -0.83
N GLU A 28 3.25 -8.48 0.21
CA GLU A 28 2.43 -7.25 0.16
C GLU A 28 3.29 -6.01 -0.15
N THR A 29 4.45 -5.88 0.50
CA THR A 29 5.40 -4.79 0.21
C THR A 29 5.92 -4.86 -1.22
N ALA A 30 6.28 -6.05 -1.71
CA ALA A 30 6.73 -6.24 -3.08
C ALA A 30 5.65 -5.83 -4.09
N ALA A 31 4.41 -6.22 -3.87
CA ALA A 31 3.27 -5.85 -4.72
C ALA A 31 3.02 -4.33 -4.68
N HIS A 32 3.12 -3.70 -3.51
CA HIS A 32 2.98 -2.26 -3.32
C HIS A 32 4.03 -1.49 -4.12
N GLU A 33 5.30 -1.81 -3.93
CA GLU A 33 6.41 -1.13 -4.64
C GLU A 33 6.34 -1.39 -6.16
N MET A 34 5.94 -2.60 -6.56
CA MET A 34 5.69 -2.89 -7.97
C MET A 34 4.53 -2.06 -8.53
N GLY A 35 3.49 -1.82 -7.73
CA GLY A 35 2.39 -0.92 -8.08
C GLY A 35 2.89 0.48 -8.40
N HIS A 36 3.77 1.05 -7.58
CA HIS A 36 4.40 2.35 -7.84
C HIS A 36 5.24 2.32 -9.12
N GLN A 37 6.04 1.29 -9.30
CA GLN A 37 6.86 1.13 -10.52
C GLN A 37 6.00 1.10 -11.78
N LEU A 38 4.79 0.57 -11.71
CA LEU A 38 3.86 0.45 -12.83
C LEU A 38 2.90 1.64 -12.97
N GLY A 39 3.00 2.65 -12.12
CA GLY A 39 2.28 3.92 -12.24
C GLY A 39 1.13 4.14 -11.26
N LEU A 40 0.99 3.30 -10.23
CA LEU A 40 0.01 3.52 -9.16
C LEU A 40 0.55 4.46 -8.08
N PHE A 41 -0.35 5.24 -7.50
CA PHE A 41 -0.09 6.09 -6.34
C PHE A 41 -0.78 5.51 -5.09
N HIS A 42 -0.42 6.02 -3.92
CA HIS A 42 -1.15 5.65 -2.71
C HIS A 42 -2.63 6.04 -2.81
N THR A 43 -3.52 5.13 -2.47
CA THR A 43 -4.97 5.42 -2.40
C THR A 43 -5.28 6.47 -1.35
N THR A 44 -4.54 6.45 -0.24
CA THR A 44 -4.56 7.47 0.81
C THR A 44 -3.12 7.68 1.28
N GLU A 45 -2.67 8.91 1.30
CA GLU A 45 -1.38 9.30 1.87
C GLU A 45 -1.43 9.37 3.41
N SER A 46 -0.27 9.39 4.04
CA SER A 46 -0.14 9.31 5.50
C SER A 46 -0.99 10.30 6.29
N GLY A 47 -1.18 11.50 5.76
CA GLY A 47 -1.97 12.56 6.41
C GLY A 47 -3.49 12.47 6.20
N GLY A 48 -3.98 11.56 5.36
CA GLY A 48 -5.41 11.42 5.08
C GLY A 48 -6.05 12.65 4.41
N THR A 49 -5.28 13.41 3.66
CA THR A 49 -5.72 14.62 2.94
C THR A 49 -5.35 14.61 1.45
N VAL A 50 -4.52 13.67 1.04
CA VAL A 50 -4.09 13.47 -0.35
C VAL A 50 -4.40 12.02 -0.74
N PHE A 51 -4.99 11.86 -1.91
CA PHE A 51 -5.49 10.60 -2.45
C PHE A 51 -5.01 10.42 -3.88
N ASP A 52 -5.12 9.20 -4.41
CA ASP A 52 -4.90 8.99 -5.84
C ASP A 52 -6.01 9.66 -6.67
N ILE A 53 -5.81 9.70 -7.99
CA ILE A 53 -6.79 10.33 -8.91
C ILE A 53 -7.88 9.37 -9.37
N LEU A 54 -7.84 8.11 -8.93
CA LEU A 54 -8.79 7.10 -9.38
C LEU A 54 -10.11 7.25 -8.62
N THR A 55 -11.21 7.11 -9.32
CA THR A 55 -12.54 7.37 -8.75
C THR A 55 -13.17 6.15 -8.08
N ASP A 56 -12.54 4.99 -8.19
CA ASP A 56 -13.03 3.73 -7.62
C ASP A 56 -12.18 3.20 -6.46
N THR A 57 -11.22 3.99 -6.00
CA THR A 57 -10.44 3.73 -4.78
C THR A 57 -11.07 4.46 -3.59
N ALA A 58 -11.11 3.80 -2.44
CA ALA A 58 -11.66 4.40 -1.24
C ALA A 58 -10.67 5.41 -0.62
N GLU A 59 -11.21 6.52 -0.14
CA GLU A 59 -10.47 7.58 0.53
C GLU A 59 -10.66 7.50 2.05
N CYS A 60 -9.56 7.47 2.80
CA CYS A 60 -9.58 7.49 4.26
C CYS A 60 -9.29 8.91 4.76
N LEU A 61 -10.36 9.67 4.98
CA LEU A 61 -10.28 11.09 5.36
C LEU A 61 -9.84 11.28 6.80
N ASN A 62 -8.76 12.03 7.02
CA ASN A 62 -8.27 12.44 8.34
C ASN A 62 -9.38 13.03 9.23
N SER A 63 -10.17 13.96 8.70
CA SER A 63 -11.21 14.65 9.46
C SER A 63 -12.27 13.73 10.09
N THR A 64 -12.38 12.50 9.61
CA THR A 64 -13.39 11.54 10.07
C THR A 64 -12.82 10.25 10.63
N LYS A 65 -11.54 9.94 10.35
CA LYS A 65 -10.94 8.63 10.66
C LYS A 65 -9.70 8.69 11.54
N ASP A 66 -9.08 9.82 11.72
CA ASP A 66 -7.95 9.98 12.66
C ASP A 66 -8.47 9.98 14.11
N PHE A 67 -8.74 8.78 14.63
CA PHE A 67 -9.37 8.60 15.93
C PHE A 67 -8.43 8.89 17.09
N ASP A 68 -7.14 8.64 16.93
CA ASP A 68 -6.14 8.92 17.94
C ASP A 68 -5.55 10.34 17.84
N ARG A 69 -5.96 11.10 16.80
CA ARG A 69 -5.57 12.50 16.55
C ARG A 69 -4.07 12.72 16.43
N ASN A 70 -3.37 11.73 15.89
CA ASN A 70 -1.92 11.84 15.69
C ASN A 70 -1.54 12.43 14.32
N GLY A 71 -2.52 12.72 13.47
CA GLY A 71 -2.32 13.27 12.13
C GLY A 71 -1.80 12.25 11.11
N LYS A 72 -1.86 10.96 11.42
CA LYS A 72 -1.41 9.87 10.53
C LYS A 72 -2.46 8.78 10.45
N MET A 73 -2.82 8.41 9.25
CA MET A 73 -3.83 7.39 9.00
C MET A 73 -3.23 5.98 9.13
N SER A 74 -3.58 5.25 10.17
CA SER A 74 -3.23 3.84 10.30
C SER A 74 -4.16 2.97 9.45
N ALA A 75 -3.73 1.74 9.15
CA ALA A 75 -4.58 0.78 8.45
C ALA A 75 -5.81 0.40 9.31
N GLU A 76 -5.64 0.36 10.62
CA GLU A 76 -6.72 0.09 11.58
C GLU A 76 -7.80 1.16 11.56
N GLU A 77 -7.44 2.42 11.50
CA GLU A 77 -8.39 3.54 11.38
C GLU A 77 -9.10 3.56 10.04
N CYS A 78 -8.42 3.08 9.00
CA CYS A 78 -8.94 3.04 7.63
C CYS A 78 -9.58 1.70 7.27
N GLU A 79 -9.88 0.84 8.24
CA GLU A 79 -10.60 -0.40 7.97
C GLU A 79 -11.96 -0.11 7.31
N GLY A 80 -12.23 -0.74 6.16
CA GLY A 80 -13.39 -0.45 5.34
C GLY A 80 -13.27 0.80 4.45
N TYR A 81 -12.16 1.54 4.58
CA TYR A 81 -11.88 2.75 3.79
C TYR A 81 -10.54 2.64 3.03
N GLY A 82 -10.30 1.48 2.45
CA GLY A 82 -9.17 1.24 1.57
C GLY A 82 -7.92 0.65 2.22
N ALA A 83 -7.92 0.36 3.51
CA ALA A 83 -6.77 -0.25 4.20
C ALA A 83 -6.36 -1.62 3.63
N GLN A 84 -7.28 -2.33 2.98
CA GLN A 84 -7.04 -3.62 2.33
C GLN A 84 -6.42 -3.49 0.94
N ASN A 85 -6.38 -2.27 0.38
CA ASN A 85 -5.80 -2.03 -0.94
C ASN A 85 -4.28 -2.15 -0.88
N VAL A 86 -3.69 -2.81 -1.87
CA VAL A 86 -2.23 -2.95 -2.00
C VAL A 86 -1.52 -1.60 -1.95
N MET A 87 -2.17 -0.55 -2.48
CA MET A 87 -1.59 0.80 -2.56
C MET A 87 -1.94 1.69 -1.35
N PHE A 88 -2.46 1.14 -0.25
CA PHE A 88 -2.57 1.90 0.98
C PHE A 88 -1.17 2.22 1.52
N TRP A 89 -0.92 3.44 1.99
CA TRP A 89 0.44 3.93 2.28
C TRP A 89 1.20 3.17 3.39
N ARG A 90 0.49 2.42 4.25
CA ARG A 90 1.06 1.75 5.41
C ARG A 90 0.49 0.35 5.60
N PRO A 91 1.31 -0.65 5.95
CA PRO A 91 0.83 -1.99 6.27
C PRO A 91 0.03 -2.02 7.59
N TRP A 92 -0.78 -3.06 7.74
CA TRP A 92 -1.40 -3.43 9.02
C TRP A 92 -0.35 -3.68 10.10
N THR A 93 -0.68 -3.40 11.36
CA THR A 93 0.16 -3.78 12.50
C THR A 93 0.38 -5.29 12.56
N PRO A 94 1.45 -5.77 13.24
CA PRO A 94 1.66 -7.20 13.43
C PRO A 94 0.46 -7.90 14.08
N ALA A 95 -0.22 -7.26 15.04
CA ALA A 95 -1.39 -7.81 15.70
C ALA A 95 -2.56 -7.97 14.71
N SER A 96 -2.84 -6.96 13.88
CA SER A 96 -3.89 -7.03 12.87
C SER A 96 -3.61 -8.09 11.81
N ARG A 97 -2.36 -8.23 11.38
CA ARG A 97 -1.96 -9.29 10.45
C ARG A 97 -2.10 -10.68 11.06
N SER A 98 -1.76 -10.85 12.34
CA SER A 98 -1.98 -12.11 13.06
C SER A 98 -3.47 -12.46 13.17
N ALA A 99 -4.35 -11.45 13.16
CA ALA A 99 -5.80 -11.62 13.10
C ALA A 99 -6.34 -11.83 11.67
N GLY A 100 -5.47 -11.97 10.66
CA GLY A 100 -5.83 -12.26 9.28
C GLY A 100 -6.01 -11.05 8.37
N LYS A 101 -5.69 -9.83 8.82
CA LYS A 101 -5.75 -8.63 7.97
C LYS A 101 -4.63 -8.64 6.93
N LYS A 102 -4.98 -8.33 5.68
CA LYS A 102 -4.08 -8.34 4.53
C LYS A 102 -4.30 -7.13 3.62
N GLN A 103 -3.30 -6.79 2.83
CA GLN A 103 -3.36 -5.77 1.78
C GLN A 103 -3.15 -6.45 0.42
N GLU A 104 -4.21 -6.97 -0.15
CA GLU A 104 -4.14 -7.77 -1.38
C GLU A 104 -5.24 -7.43 -2.41
N THR A 105 -5.94 -6.29 -2.23
CA THR A 105 -6.99 -5.86 -3.16
C THR A 105 -6.51 -4.74 -4.07
N LEU A 106 -7.05 -4.73 -5.29
CA LEU A 106 -6.89 -3.68 -6.29
C LEU A 106 -8.25 -3.31 -6.85
N SER A 107 -8.49 -2.03 -7.10
CA SER A 107 -9.68 -1.57 -7.80
C SER A 107 -9.62 -1.91 -9.29
N SER A 108 -10.77 -1.82 -9.98
CA SER A 108 -10.82 -2.03 -11.43
C SER A 108 -9.95 -1.02 -12.20
N HIS A 109 -9.96 0.24 -11.79
CA HIS A 109 -9.13 1.27 -12.43
C HIS A 109 -7.64 1.04 -12.16
N GLN A 110 -7.25 0.63 -10.97
CA GLN A 110 -5.87 0.24 -10.68
C GLN A 110 -5.41 -0.92 -11.59
N GLN A 111 -6.25 -1.93 -11.77
CA GLN A 111 -5.95 -3.05 -12.67
C GLN A 111 -5.77 -2.58 -14.12
N GLN A 112 -6.55 -1.60 -14.58
CA GLN A 112 -6.37 -1.00 -15.91
C GLN A 112 -5.05 -0.25 -16.02
N VAL A 113 -4.67 0.54 -15.01
CA VAL A 113 -3.37 1.22 -14.98
C VAL A 113 -2.23 0.21 -15.12
N LEU A 114 -2.26 -0.88 -14.35
CA LEU A 114 -1.25 -1.93 -14.42
C LEU A 114 -1.22 -2.58 -15.81
N LYS A 115 -2.38 -2.93 -16.36
CA LYS A 115 -2.51 -3.58 -17.67
C LYS A 115 -1.93 -2.74 -18.82
N TYR A 116 -2.12 -1.43 -18.75
CA TYR A 116 -1.71 -0.50 -19.81
C TYR A 116 -0.40 0.22 -19.51
N SER A 117 0.25 -0.09 -18.41
CA SER A 117 1.56 0.46 -18.08
C SER A 117 2.58 0.16 -19.17
N PRO A 118 3.29 1.17 -19.70
CA PRO A 118 4.31 0.95 -20.71
C PRO A 118 5.50 0.12 -20.20
N ILE A 119 5.67 0.05 -18.88
CA ILE A 119 6.75 -0.72 -18.24
C ILE A 119 6.40 -2.20 -18.15
N ALA A 120 5.12 -2.55 -18.11
CA ALA A 120 4.63 -3.93 -18.02
C ALA A 120 4.70 -4.71 -19.36
N LYS A 121 5.17 -4.08 -20.41
CA LYS A 121 5.23 -4.68 -21.78
C LYS A 121 6.59 -5.27 -22.09
#